data_601284d8d7ceb906e33b354c06a90caf
#
_entry.id   601284d8d7ceb906e33b354c06a90caf
#
_cell.length_a   1.000
_cell.length_b   1.000
_cell.length_c   1.000
_cell.angle_alpha   90.00
_cell.angle_beta   90.00
_cell.angle_gamma   90.00
#
_symmetry.space_group_name_H-M   'P 1'
#
loop_
_entity.id
_entity.type
_entity.pdbx_description
1 polymer ?
#
loop_
_entity_poly.entity_id
_entity_poly.type
_entity_poly.pdbx_seq_one_letter_code
_entity_poly.pdbx_strand_id
1 'polypeptide(L)'
;FLQGDLTDQNSLLRCLKESNPDEVYNLAAQSFVGESWNTPEHTSEVTALGVLRILEAIREFNPKIRFYQASSSEMFGRMAENPANENTPFYPRSPYGVAKLYAYWITVNYREAYGIYACNGILFNHESERRGETFVTRKITRGLANIAHGLEPCLYMGNIDALRDWGHARDYVEMQWRMLQQEGPPEDFVIATGRQESVRRFIELAALELGWGAIEWEGKGLEETGKRTTGEVVVRIDPRYFRPAEVETLLGDPAKAKEKLGWTPTTTLEELVAEMVATDKEEAKKEAYLKLKGFNVVGSMENPPTNPDAVKAAGAKE
;
A
#
# COMPACT_ATOMS: atom_id res chain seq x y z
N PHE A 1 -21.99 -7.00 -10.47
CA PHE A 1 -21.49 -5.95 -9.54
C PHE A 1 -22.68 -5.27 -8.89
N LEU A 2 -22.62 -5.05 -7.56
CA LEU A 2 -23.54 -4.25 -6.77
C LEU A 2 -22.82 -2.97 -6.35
N GLN A 3 -23.54 -1.85 -6.42
CA GLN A 3 -23.00 -0.57 -5.97
C GLN A 3 -23.29 -0.36 -4.48
N GLY A 4 -22.25 -0.15 -3.70
CA GLY A 4 -22.33 0.18 -2.28
C GLY A 4 -21.35 1.30 -1.93
N ASP A 5 -21.63 2.01 -0.84
CA ASP A 5 -20.79 3.08 -0.32
C ASP A 5 -20.60 2.88 1.19
N LEU A 6 -19.35 2.95 1.67
CA LEU A 6 -19.01 2.81 3.09
C LEU A 6 -19.62 3.92 3.97
N THR A 7 -20.02 5.02 3.36
CA THR A 7 -20.68 6.13 4.07
C THR A 7 -22.20 5.97 4.15
N ASP A 8 -22.77 5.01 3.42
CA ASP A 8 -24.22 4.72 3.37
C ASP A 8 -24.55 3.29 3.85
N GLN A 9 -24.97 3.16 5.09
CA GLN A 9 -25.35 1.88 5.70
C GLN A 9 -26.48 1.16 4.95
N ASN A 10 -27.43 1.90 4.37
CA ASN A 10 -28.55 1.30 3.65
C ASN A 10 -28.07 0.63 2.36
N SER A 11 -27.10 1.23 1.67
CA SER A 11 -26.49 0.63 0.48
C SER A 11 -25.73 -0.66 0.82
N LEU A 12 -25.01 -0.69 1.95
CA LEU A 12 -24.30 -1.87 2.42
C LEU A 12 -25.27 -3.01 2.80
N LEU A 13 -26.33 -2.70 3.53
CA LEU A 13 -27.36 -3.67 3.90
C LEU A 13 -28.07 -4.24 2.67
N ARG A 14 -28.37 -3.40 1.67
CA ARG A 14 -28.91 -3.82 0.39
C ARG A 14 -27.96 -4.78 -0.32
N CYS A 15 -26.68 -4.44 -0.43
CA CYS A 15 -25.67 -5.29 -1.04
C CYS A 15 -25.59 -6.67 -0.35
N LEU A 16 -25.63 -6.73 0.98
CA LEU A 16 -25.66 -8.00 1.71
C LEU A 16 -26.93 -8.81 1.43
N LYS A 17 -28.11 -8.17 1.41
CA LYS A 17 -29.38 -8.85 1.13
C LYS A 17 -29.44 -9.39 -0.31
N GLU A 18 -28.94 -8.65 -1.27
CA GLU A 18 -28.95 -9.06 -2.68
C GLU A 18 -27.92 -10.16 -2.99
N SER A 19 -26.73 -10.09 -2.38
CA SER A 19 -25.66 -11.08 -2.61
C SER A 19 -25.76 -12.31 -1.73
N ASN A 20 -26.39 -12.21 -0.55
CA ASN A 20 -26.51 -13.26 0.47
C ASN A 20 -25.18 -14.02 0.68
N PRO A 21 -24.09 -13.35 1.07
CA PRO A 21 -22.77 -13.95 1.11
C PRO A 21 -22.56 -14.80 2.37
N ASP A 22 -21.69 -15.82 2.26
CA ASP A 22 -21.15 -16.56 3.41
C ASP A 22 -19.94 -15.84 4.02
N GLU A 23 -19.21 -15.10 3.21
CA GLU A 23 -17.98 -14.41 3.57
C GLU A 23 -17.96 -12.97 3.04
N VAL A 24 -17.45 -12.05 3.85
CA VAL A 24 -17.23 -10.64 3.46
C VAL A 24 -15.79 -10.25 3.71
N TYR A 25 -15.11 -9.81 2.67
CA TYR A 25 -13.75 -9.27 2.71
C TYR A 25 -13.80 -7.76 2.52
N ASN A 26 -13.62 -7.01 3.61
CA ASN A 26 -13.58 -5.56 3.54
C ASN A 26 -12.17 -5.07 3.21
N LEU A 27 -11.95 -4.71 1.95
CA LEU A 27 -10.73 -4.08 1.45
C LEU A 27 -10.91 -2.60 1.15
N ALA A 28 -12.15 -2.11 1.29
CA ALA A 28 -12.50 -0.73 0.95
C ALA A 28 -12.00 0.26 2.02
N ALA A 29 -11.40 1.33 1.57
CA ALA A 29 -10.86 2.40 2.40
C ALA A 29 -10.48 3.62 1.54
N GLN A 30 -10.33 4.78 2.16
CA GLN A 30 -9.43 5.80 1.64
C GLN A 30 -8.01 5.34 1.97
N SER A 31 -7.31 4.70 1.01
CA SER A 31 -6.09 3.93 1.29
C SER A 31 -4.78 4.67 1.03
N PHE A 32 -4.82 5.87 0.43
CA PHE A 32 -3.63 6.65 0.17
C PHE A 32 -3.23 7.46 1.40
N VAL A 33 -2.17 7.00 2.10
CA VAL A 33 -1.71 7.60 3.37
C VAL A 33 -1.40 9.09 3.22
N GLY A 34 -0.75 9.50 2.12
CA GLY A 34 -0.44 10.91 1.85
C GLY A 34 -1.69 11.79 1.83
N GLU A 35 -2.76 11.35 1.18
CA GLU A 35 -4.02 12.09 1.09
C GLU A 35 -4.75 12.20 2.43
N SER A 36 -4.54 11.26 3.35
CA SER A 36 -5.19 11.31 4.67
C SER A 36 -4.85 12.56 5.48
N TRP A 37 -3.74 13.23 5.17
CA TRP A 37 -3.37 14.51 5.79
C TRP A 37 -4.18 15.68 5.26
N ASN A 38 -4.59 15.61 3.99
CA ASN A 38 -5.40 16.64 3.34
C ASN A 38 -6.90 16.44 3.61
N THR A 39 -7.33 15.18 3.75
CA THR A 39 -8.73 14.79 3.91
C THR A 39 -8.95 13.90 5.15
N PRO A 40 -8.58 14.33 6.37
CA PRO A 40 -8.62 13.48 7.56
C PRO A 40 -10.06 13.08 7.96
N GLU A 41 -11.03 13.96 7.80
CA GLU A 41 -12.45 13.67 8.10
C GLU A 41 -12.99 12.60 7.14
N HIS A 42 -12.81 12.77 5.83
CA HIS A 42 -13.22 11.78 4.84
C HIS A 42 -12.53 10.43 5.06
N THR A 43 -11.23 10.45 5.38
CA THR A 43 -10.48 9.24 5.72
C THR A 43 -11.08 8.52 6.92
N SER A 44 -11.46 9.24 7.97
CA SER A 44 -12.09 8.67 9.16
C SER A 44 -13.49 8.13 8.86
N GLU A 45 -14.29 8.89 8.10
CA GLU A 45 -15.65 8.50 7.74
C GLU A 45 -15.71 7.21 6.93
N VAL A 46 -14.84 7.08 5.93
CA VAL A 46 -14.77 5.91 5.06
C VAL A 46 -14.04 4.74 5.73
N THR A 47 -12.83 5.00 6.26
CA THR A 47 -11.92 3.91 6.68
C THR A 47 -12.21 3.42 8.10
N ALA A 48 -12.70 4.28 8.99
CA ALA A 48 -13.05 3.90 10.36
C ALA A 48 -14.55 3.59 10.50
N LEU A 49 -15.41 4.59 10.33
CA LEU A 49 -16.85 4.42 10.51
C LEU A 49 -17.50 3.52 9.46
N GLY A 50 -16.92 3.44 8.25
CA GLY A 50 -17.36 2.50 7.23
C GLY A 50 -17.32 1.04 7.70
N VAL A 51 -16.30 0.65 8.48
CA VAL A 51 -16.20 -0.71 9.05
C VAL A 51 -17.29 -0.97 10.09
N LEU A 52 -17.58 0.00 10.95
CA LEU A 52 -18.70 -0.08 11.89
C LEU A 52 -20.02 -0.31 11.14
N ARG A 53 -20.26 0.41 10.03
CA ARG A 53 -21.48 0.25 9.22
C ARG A 53 -21.60 -1.14 8.59
N ILE A 54 -20.48 -1.70 8.08
CA ILE A 54 -20.49 -3.07 7.56
C ILE A 54 -20.82 -4.07 8.67
N LEU A 55 -20.17 -3.95 9.83
CA LEU A 55 -20.40 -4.84 10.96
C LEU A 55 -21.84 -4.76 11.48
N GLU A 56 -22.43 -3.56 11.57
CA GLU A 56 -23.85 -3.39 11.89
C GLU A 56 -24.76 -4.00 10.83
N ALA A 57 -24.47 -3.83 9.56
CA ALA A 57 -25.24 -4.44 8.48
C ALA A 57 -25.16 -6.00 8.53
N ILE A 58 -24.00 -6.57 8.83
CA ILE A 58 -23.81 -8.00 9.03
C ILE A 58 -24.62 -8.47 10.25
N ARG A 59 -24.51 -7.78 11.38
CA ARG A 59 -25.23 -8.09 12.62
C ARG A 59 -26.74 -8.10 12.42
N GLU A 60 -27.26 -7.12 11.67
CA GLU A 60 -28.68 -7.00 11.35
C GLU A 60 -29.17 -8.08 10.38
N PHE A 61 -28.41 -8.34 9.32
CA PHE A 61 -28.83 -9.22 8.24
C PHE A 61 -28.57 -10.70 8.54
N ASN A 62 -27.33 -11.05 8.84
CA ASN A 62 -26.93 -12.43 9.13
C ASN A 62 -25.61 -12.47 9.92
N PRO A 63 -25.64 -12.60 11.25
CA PRO A 63 -24.46 -12.63 12.09
C PRO A 63 -23.57 -13.88 11.91
N LYS A 64 -23.98 -14.84 11.06
CA LYS A 64 -23.17 -16.03 10.72
C LYS A 64 -22.17 -15.76 9.60
N ILE A 65 -22.27 -14.63 8.89
CA ILE A 65 -21.32 -14.23 7.86
C ILE A 65 -19.93 -14.11 8.49
N ARG A 66 -18.95 -14.74 7.86
CA ARG A 66 -17.55 -14.59 8.24
C ARG A 66 -16.99 -13.29 7.67
N PHE A 67 -16.37 -12.50 8.50
CA PHE A 67 -15.92 -11.16 8.15
C PHE A 67 -14.39 -11.02 8.25
N TYR A 68 -13.76 -10.57 7.18
CA TYR A 68 -12.35 -10.20 7.14
C TYR A 68 -12.22 -8.68 7.04
N GLN A 69 -11.47 -8.09 7.96
CA GLN A 69 -11.08 -6.68 7.93
C GLN A 69 -9.63 -6.53 7.49
N ALA A 70 -9.41 -5.81 6.39
CA ALA A 70 -8.09 -5.38 5.99
C ALA A 70 -7.58 -4.29 6.93
N SER A 71 -6.79 -4.70 7.90
CA SER A 71 -6.04 -3.81 8.78
C SER A 71 -4.67 -3.48 8.16
N SER A 72 -3.80 -2.73 8.84
CA SER A 72 -2.60 -2.17 8.24
C SER A 72 -1.43 -2.10 9.20
N SER A 73 -0.22 -2.35 8.72
CA SER A 73 1.02 -2.10 9.45
C SER A 73 1.22 -0.63 9.85
N GLU A 74 0.53 0.32 9.18
CA GLU A 74 0.53 1.74 9.55
C GLU A 74 -0.08 2.00 10.94
N MET A 75 -0.82 1.02 11.51
CA MET A 75 -1.28 1.08 12.90
C MET A 75 -0.12 1.00 13.90
N PHE A 76 0.95 0.25 13.59
CA PHE A 76 2.14 0.18 14.43
C PHE A 76 2.88 1.52 14.46
N GLY A 77 2.94 2.22 13.31
CA GLY A 77 3.53 3.55 13.19
C GLY A 77 4.94 3.64 13.78
N ARG A 78 5.08 4.28 14.96
CA ARG A 78 6.33 4.26 15.71
C ARG A 78 6.41 2.97 16.52
N MET A 79 6.97 1.93 15.91
CA MET A 79 7.07 0.61 16.52
C MET A 79 7.88 0.63 17.81
N ALA A 80 7.33 -0.01 18.85
CA ALA A 80 8.03 -0.26 20.11
C ALA A 80 8.98 -1.47 20.00
N GLU A 81 8.66 -2.41 19.10
CA GLU A 81 9.38 -3.65 18.85
C GLU A 81 9.56 -3.85 17.34
N ASN A 82 10.66 -4.46 16.94
CA ASN A 82 10.99 -4.75 15.54
C ASN A 82 11.65 -6.15 15.46
N PRO A 83 11.03 -7.11 14.77
CA PRO A 83 9.78 -7.03 13.99
C PRO A 83 8.52 -6.92 14.87
N ALA A 84 7.45 -6.32 14.31
CA ALA A 84 6.15 -6.20 14.95
C ALA A 84 5.31 -7.48 14.76
N ASN A 85 4.65 -7.93 15.81
CA ASN A 85 3.70 -9.04 15.80
C ASN A 85 2.33 -8.63 16.34
N GLU A 86 1.41 -9.57 16.51
CA GLU A 86 0.03 -9.31 16.93
C GLU A 86 -0.10 -8.73 18.34
N ASN A 87 0.97 -8.84 19.18
CA ASN A 87 1.01 -8.31 20.54
C ASN A 87 1.73 -6.96 20.64
N THR A 88 2.38 -6.52 19.57
CA THR A 88 3.12 -5.26 19.54
C THR A 88 2.17 -4.08 19.70
N PRO A 89 2.39 -3.14 20.63
CA PRO A 89 1.54 -1.98 20.82
C PRO A 89 1.46 -1.10 19.59
N PHE A 90 0.26 -0.60 19.28
CA PHE A 90 0.03 0.32 18.18
C PHE A 90 0.35 1.77 18.57
N TYR A 91 1.00 2.49 17.65
CA TYR A 91 1.28 3.93 17.78
C TYR A 91 1.21 4.61 16.40
N PRO A 92 0.00 4.77 15.83
CA PRO A 92 -0.16 5.28 14.46
C PRO A 92 0.42 6.69 14.28
N ARG A 93 0.95 6.97 13.09
CA ARG A 93 1.62 8.22 12.75
C ARG A 93 0.92 9.00 11.63
N SER A 94 -0.28 8.57 11.24
CA SER A 94 -1.07 9.25 10.20
C SER A 94 -2.56 9.17 10.51
N PRO A 95 -3.40 10.08 9.97
CA PRO A 95 -4.87 9.97 10.09
C PRO A 95 -5.39 8.64 9.53
N TYR A 96 -4.78 8.12 8.46
CA TYR A 96 -5.07 6.78 7.94
C TYR A 96 -4.79 5.68 8.96
N GLY A 97 -3.61 5.71 9.59
CA GLY A 97 -3.24 4.72 10.62
C GLY A 97 -4.19 4.76 11.83
N VAL A 98 -4.62 5.96 12.26
CA VAL A 98 -5.61 6.13 13.33
C VAL A 98 -6.98 5.56 12.92
N ALA A 99 -7.42 5.82 11.69
CA ALA A 99 -8.68 5.29 11.18
C ALA A 99 -8.66 3.75 11.07
N LYS A 100 -7.55 3.16 10.62
CA LYS A 100 -7.34 1.71 10.60
C LYS A 100 -7.29 1.10 12.00
N LEU A 101 -6.74 1.82 12.98
CA LEU A 101 -6.73 1.37 14.38
C LEU A 101 -8.14 1.34 14.98
N TYR A 102 -8.97 2.33 14.69
CA TYR A 102 -10.39 2.27 15.06
C TYR A 102 -11.07 1.05 14.41
N ALA A 103 -10.87 0.86 13.10
CA ALA A 103 -11.43 -0.28 12.36
C ALA A 103 -11.01 -1.64 12.94
N TYR A 104 -9.75 -1.77 13.35
CA TYR A 104 -9.23 -2.94 14.04
C TYR A 104 -9.98 -3.21 15.35
N TRP A 105 -10.04 -2.22 16.23
CA TRP A 105 -10.65 -2.40 17.55
C TRP A 105 -12.16 -2.58 17.50
N ILE A 106 -12.86 -1.93 16.57
CA ILE A 106 -14.31 -2.18 16.43
C ILE A 106 -14.59 -3.59 15.90
N THR A 107 -13.72 -4.13 15.05
CA THR A 107 -13.81 -5.52 14.59
C THR A 107 -13.62 -6.50 15.75
N VAL A 108 -12.61 -6.29 16.60
CA VAL A 108 -12.40 -7.08 17.83
C VAL A 108 -13.61 -6.98 18.76
N ASN A 109 -14.11 -5.78 18.99
CA ASN A 109 -15.28 -5.56 19.85
C ASN A 109 -16.52 -6.31 19.37
N TYR A 110 -16.81 -6.28 18.05
CA TYR A 110 -17.97 -6.99 17.50
C TYR A 110 -17.80 -8.51 17.55
N ARG A 111 -16.60 -9.00 17.39
CA ARG A 111 -16.26 -10.40 17.61
C ARG A 111 -16.56 -10.85 19.04
N GLU A 112 -16.12 -10.07 20.03
CA GLU A 112 -16.25 -10.42 21.43
C GLU A 112 -17.66 -10.16 21.99
N ALA A 113 -18.28 -9.04 21.61
CA ALA A 113 -19.59 -8.64 22.14
C ALA A 113 -20.76 -9.39 21.49
N TYR A 114 -20.67 -9.68 20.19
CA TYR A 114 -21.80 -10.23 19.41
C TYR A 114 -21.54 -11.61 18.85
N GLY A 115 -20.34 -12.18 19.04
CA GLY A 115 -19.98 -13.51 18.55
C GLY A 115 -19.87 -13.59 17.02
N ILE A 116 -19.70 -12.48 16.33
CA ILE A 116 -19.48 -12.48 14.88
C ILE A 116 -18.10 -13.06 14.60
N TYR A 117 -18.02 -13.98 13.63
CA TYR A 117 -16.74 -14.49 13.16
C TYR A 117 -16.00 -13.40 12.37
N ALA A 118 -15.20 -12.61 13.05
CA ALA A 118 -14.51 -11.46 12.47
C ALA A 118 -13.00 -11.51 12.75
N CYS A 119 -12.18 -11.36 11.70
CA CYS A 119 -10.72 -11.42 11.75
C CYS A 119 -10.11 -10.13 11.20
N ASN A 120 -9.02 -9.66 11.81
CA ASN A 120 -8.17 -8.60 11.26
C ASN A 120 -6.91 -9.20 10.64
N GLY A 121 -6.67 -8.95 9.36
CA GLY A 121 -5.35 -9.16 8.75
C GLY A 121 -4.52 -7.88 8.85
N ILE A 122 -3.46 -7.88 9.66
CA ILE A 122 -2.56 -6.74 9.80
C ILE A 122 -1.57 -6.79 8.65
N LEU A 123 -1.97 -6.17 7.54
CA LEU A 123 -1.25 -6.25 6.28
C LEU A 123 -0.04 -5.32 6.28
N PHE A 124 1.13 -5.88 6.01
CA PHE A 124 2.30 -5.12 5.58
C PHE A 124 2.17 -4.78 4.10
N ASN A 125 3.13 -4.06 3.53
CA ASN A 125 3.01 -3.60 2.16
C ASN A 125 2.91 -4.81 1.19
N HIS A 126 1.90 -4.80 0.35
CA HIS A 126 1.65 -5.87 -0.62
C HIS A 126 1.34 -5.26 -1.98
N GLU A 127 2.08 -5.72 -2.96
CA GLU A 127 2.24 -5.06 -4.23
C GLU A 127 1.97 -6.04 -5.38
N SER A 128 1.70 -5.50 -6.55
CA SER A 128 1.65 -6.22 -7.82
C SER A 128 1.62 -5.21 -8.97
N GLU A 129 1.59 -5.69 -10.18
CA GLU A 129 1.39 -4.89 -11.40
C GLU A 129 0.05 -4.11 -11.40
N ARG A 130 -0.87 -4.47 -10.49
CA ARG A 130 -2.18 -3.81 -10.33
C ARG A 130 -2.20 -2.76 -9.22
N ARG A 131 -1.08 -2.51 -8.57
CA ARG A 131 -0.98 -1.48 -7.54
C ARG A 131 -1.33 -0.10 -8.11
N GLY A 132 -2.03 0.73 -7.35
CA GLY A 132 -2.32 2.11 -7.74
C GLY A 132 -1.04 2.91 -8.00
N GLU A 133 -1.03 3.75 -9.02
CA GLU A 133 0.16 4.47 -9.51
C GLU A 133 0.75 5.49 -8.53
N THR A 134 -0.06 5.96 -7.58
CA THR A 134 0.36 6.90 -6.51
C THR A 134 1.14 6.22 -5.39
N PHE A 135 1.13 4.89 -5.30
CA PHE A 135 1.91 4.15 -4.31
C PHE A 135 3.36 4.00 -4.73
N VAL A 136 4.27 4.07 -3.76
CA VAL A 136 5.72 4.18 -3.97
C VAL A 136 6.29 3.14 -4.94
N THR A 137 5.90 1.89 -4.82
CA THR A 137 6.39 0.80 -5.66
C THR A 137 5.99 0.98 -7.12
N ARG A 138 4.68 1.22 -7.38
CA ARG A 138 4.19 1.42 -8.74
C ARG A 138 4.67 2.75 -9.33
N LYS A 139 4.79 3.80 -8.51
CA LYS A 139 5.42 5.05 -8.90
C LYS A 139 6.85 4.82 -9.42
N ILE A 140 7.63 3.97 -8.76
CA ILE A 140 8.99 3.64 -9.17
C ILE A 140 8.98 2.87 -10.49
N THR A 141 8.27 1.75 -10.57
CA THR A 141 8.31 0.88 -11.76
C THR A 141 7.77 1.59 -13.00
N ARG A 142 6.66 2.31 -12.86
CA ARG A 142 6.08 3.09 -13.94
C ARG A 142 6.95 4.30 -14.33
N GLY A 143 7.45 5.06 -13.35
CA GLY A 143 8.29 6.22 -13.61
C GLY A 143 9.58 5.85 -14.33
N LEU A 144 10.28 4.80 -13.89
CA LEU A 144 11.50 4.34 -14.56
C LEU A 144 11.21 3.75 -15.96
N ALA A 145 10.08 3.03 -16.14
CA ALA A 145 9.65 2.56 -17.44
C ALA A 145 9.33 3.73 -18.40
N ASN A 146 8.68 4.79 -17.90
CA ASN A 146 8.42 6.00 -18.68
C ASN A 146 9.70 6.72 -19.10
N ILE A 147 10.68 6.81 -18.20
CA ILE A 147 12.00 7.37 -18.54
C ILE A 147 12.68 6.52 -19.62
N ALA A 148 12.64 5.19 -19.52
CA ALA A 148 13.20 4.29 -20.50
C ALA A 148 12.61 4.47 -21.91
N HIS A 149 11.38 4.94 -22.01
CA HIS A 149 10.67 5.20 -23.27
C HIS A 149 10.54 6.68 -23.64
N GLY A 150 11.24 7.58 -22.92
CA GLY A 150 11.26 9.02 -23.23
C GLY A 150 9.95 9.76 -22.95
N LEU A 151 9.09 9.19 -22.10
CA LEU A 151 7.81 9.81 -21.68
C LEU A 151 8.01 10.80 -20.54
N GLU A 152 8.96 10.53 -19.65
CA GLU A 152 9.31 11.35 -18.50
C GLU A 152 10.83 11.57 -18.43
N PRO A 153 11.29 12.74 -17.93
CA PRO A 153 12.73 13.01 -17.85
C PRO A 153 13.38 12.46 -16.58
N CYS A 154 12.61 12.30 -15.49
CA CYS A 154 13.16 11.96 -14.17
C CYS A 154 12.06 11.48 -13.24
N LEU A 155 12.39 10.58 -12.31
CA LEU A 155 11.55 10.15 -11.19
C LEU A 155 11.82 11.03 -9.97
N TYR A 156 10.78 11.57 -9.34
CA TYR A 156 10.87 12.40 -8.14
C TYR A 156 10.38 11.63 -6.92
N MET A 157 11.23 11.52 -5.88
CA MET A 157 10.99 10.71 -4.68
C MET A 157 11.10 11.54 -3.41
N GLY A 158 10.48 11.07 -2.32
CA GLY A 158 10.72 11.59 -0.97
C GLY A 158 11.86 10.83 -0.28
N ASN A 159 11.60 10.31 0.93
CA ASN A 159 12.58 9.54 1.68
C ASN A 159 12.84 8.16 1.02
N ILE A 160 13.98 8.03 0.35
CA ILE A 160 14.38 6.78 -0.30
C ILE A 160 15.07 5.78 0.64
N ASP A 161 15.40 6.18 1.86
CA ASP A 161 16.03 5.31 2.86
C ASP A 161 15.02 4.66 3.81
N ALA A 162 13.73 5.00 3.70
CA ALA A 162 12.68 4.36 4.44
C ALA A 162 12.63 2.85 4.15
N LEU A 163 12.54 2.05 5.22
CA LEU A 163 12.53 0.59 5.15
C LEU A 163 11.09 0.05 5.18
N ARG A 164 10.78 -0.87 4.27
CA ARG A 164 9.45 -1.49 4.17
C ARG A 164 9.56 -2.99 3.96
N ASP A 165 8.62 -3.72 4.52
CA ASP A 165 8.38 -5.13 4.25
C ASP A 165 7.39 -5.21 3.09
N TRP A 166 7.87 -5.64 1.91
CA TRP A 166 7.07 -5.78 0.70
C TRP A 166 6.86 -7.23 0.32
N GLY A 167 5.61 -7.64 0.18
CA GLY A 167 5.22 -8.94 -0.35
C GLY A 167 4.35 -8.82 -1.60
N HIS A 168 4.10 -9.95 -2.25
CA HIS A 168 3.21 -10.00 -3.40
C HIS A 168 1.74 -10.11 -2.97
N ALA A 169 0.86 -9.31 -3.59
CA ALA A 169 -0.57 -9.30 -3.27
C ALA A 169 -1.24 -10.67 -3.39
N ARG A 170 -0.78 -11.53 -4.32
CA ARG A 170 -1.26 -12.92 -4.50
C ARG A 170 -1.08 -13.75 -3.23
N ASP A 171 0.10 -13.69 -2.61
CA ASP A 171 0.37 -14.39 -1.36
C ASP A 171 -0.52 -13.88 -0.22
N TYR A 172 -0.74 -12.57 -0.19
CA TYR A 172 -1.54 -11.92 0.86
C TYR A 172 -3.03 -12.24 0.77
N VAL A 173 -3.61 -12.28 -0.45
CA VAL A 173 -5.03 -12.63 -0.60
C VAL A 173 -5.28 -14.10 -0.28
N GLU A 174 -4.31 -14.98 -0.51
CA GLU A 174 -4.39 -16.37 -0.06
C GLU A 174 -4.48 -16.45 1.47
N MET A 175 -3.67 -15.66 2.19
CA MET A 175 -3.74 -15.61 3.64
C MET A 175 -5.09 -15.06 4.14
N GLN A 176 -5.62 -14.02 3.50
CA GLN A 176 -6.94 -13.49 3.82
C GLN A 176 -8.02 -14.57 3.74
N TRP A 177 -7.98 -15.38 2.68
CA TRP A 177 -8.90 -16.50 2.51
C TRP A 177 -8.70 -17.55 3.60
N ARG A 178 -7.45 -17.99 3.88
CA ARG A 178 -7.14 -18.98 4.92
C ARG A 178 -7.67 -18.56 6.29
N MET A 179 -7.63 -17.26 6.62
CA MET A 179 -8.13 -16.72 7.88
C MET A 179 -9.63 -16.96 8.06
N LEU A 180 -10.41 -16.92 6.99
CA LEU A 180 -11.84 -17.19 7.07
C LEU A 180 -12.19 -18.69 6.90
N GLN A 181 -11.25 -19.57 6.57
CA GLN A 181 -11.49 -21.03 6.45
C GLN A 181 -11.20 -21.80 7.75
N GLN A 182 -10.74 -21.14 8.80
CA GLN A 182 -10.42 -21.80 10.08
C GLN A 182 -11.64 -22.44 10.71
N GLU A 183 -11.46 -23.64 11.31
CA GLU A 183 -12.48 -24.32 12.10
C GLU A 183 -12.56 -23.79 13.55
N GLY A 184 -11.46 -23.16 14.03
CA GLY A 184 -11.34 -22.58 15.36
C GLY A 184 -11.96 -21.19 15.50
N PRO A 185 -11.79 -20.55 16.67
CA PRO A 185 -12.26 -19.18 16.87
C PRO A 185 -11.51 -18.20 15.95
N PRO A 186 -12.16 -17.08 15.59
CA PRO A 186 -11.51 -16.04 14.78
C PRO A 186 -10.34 -15.39 15.52
N GLU A 187 -9.22 -15.25 14.82
CA GLU A 187 -7.99 -14.62 15.33
C GLU A 187 -7.48 -13.57 14.35
N ASP A 188 -6.66 -12.65 14.88
CA ASP A 188 -5.97 -11.64 14.08
C ASP A 188 -4.56 -12.11 13.74
N PHE A 189 -4.06 -11.76 12.54
CA PHE A 189 -2.75 -12.19 12.05
C PHE A 189 -1.97 -11.06 11.41
N VAL A 190 -0.68 -10.99 11.71
CA VAL A 190 0.28 -10.22 10.92
C VAL A 190 0.53 -10.95 9.60
N ILE A 191 0.38 -10.23 8.49
CA ILE A 191 0.63 -10.73 7.15
C ILE A 191 1.80 -9.91 6.59
N ALA A 192 2.98 -10.54 6.57
CA ALA A 192 4.25 -9.91 6.24
C ALA A 192 5.20 -10.93 5.60
N THR A 193 6.29 -10.45 5.01
CA THR A 193 7.34 -11.35 4.49
C THR A 193 8.39 -11.68 5.54
N GLY A 194 8.52 -10.87 6.59
CA GLY A 194 9.60 -10.97 7.57
C GLY A 194 10.93 -10.42 7.03
N ARG A 195 10.91 -9.70 5.91
CA ARG A 195 12.07 -9.04 5.31
C ARG A 195 11.74 -7.60 4.99
N GLN A 196 12.69 -6.71 5.22
CA GLN A 196 12.54 -5.30 4.83
C GLN A 196 13.68 -4.86 3.95
N GLU A 197 13.37 -3.96 3.01
CA GLU A 197 14.34 -3.32 2.14
C GLU A 197 14.04 -1.82 2.04
N SER A 198 15.04 -1.04 1.61
CA SER A 198 14.87 0.38 1.40
C SER A 198 14.16 0.70 0.09
N VAL A 199 13.49 1.85 0.01
CA VAL A 199 12.97 2.38 -1.24
C VAL A 199 14.08 2.52 -2.29
N ARG A 200 15.29 2.91 -1.86
CA ARG A 200 16.51 2.94 -2.69
C ARG A 200 16.78 1.58 -3.35
N ARG A 201 16.74 0.51 -2.55
CA ARG A 201 16.95 -0.85 -3.07
C ARG A 201 15.89 -1.26 -4.09
N PHE A 202 14.64 -0.86 -3.88
CA PHE A 202 13.56 -1.11 -4.84
C PHE A 202 13.82 -0.40 -6.18
N ILE A 203 14.30 0.85 -6.15
CA ILE A 203 14.71 1.62 -7.35
C ILE A 203 15.85 0.91 -8.08
N GLU A 204 16.86 0.45 -7.35
CA GLU A 204 18.01 -0.27 -7.91
C GLU A 204 17.59 -1.58 -8.60
N LEU A 205 16.72 -2.36 -7.97
CA LEU A 205 16.18 -3.59 -8.56
C LEU A 205 15.39 -3.30 -9.83
N ALA A 206 14.52 -2.27 -9.81
CA ALA A 206 13.76 -1.88 -10.99
C ALA A 206 14.65 -1.39 -12.15
N ALA A 207 15.73 -0.70 -11.84
CA ALA A 207 16.72 -0.27 -12.83
C ALA A 207 17.49 -1.46 -13.46
N LEU A 208 17.81 -2.48 -12.65
CA LEU A 208 18.42 -3.72 -13.13
C LEU A 208 17.49 -4.45 -14.11
N GLU A 209 16.19 -4.56 -13.79
CA GLU A 209 15.18 -5.19 -14.66
C GLU A 209 14.96 -4.43 -15.98
N LEU A 210 15.18 -3.11 -15.98
CA LEU A 210 15.18 -2.30 -17.21
C LEU A 210 16.46 -2.44 -18.04
N GLY A 211 17.46 -3.17 -17.53
CA GLY A 211 18.76 -3.35 -18.19
C GLY A 211 19.68 -2.13 -18.06
N TRP A 212 19.44 -1.25 -17.09
CA TRP A 212 20.27 -0.04 -16.89
C TRP A 212 21.55 -0.30 -16.09
N GLY A 213 21.64 -1.46 -15.42
CA GLY A 213 22.71 -1.75 -14.47
C GLY A 213 22.51 -1.04 -13.14
N ALA A 214 23.60 -0.76 -12.44
CA ALA A 214 23.55 -0.10 -11.14
C ALA A 214 23.14 1.38 -11.27
N ILE A 215 22.47 1.89 -10.25
CA ILE A 215 22.26 3.34 -10.07
C ILE A 215 23.40 3.87 -9.21
N GLU A 216 24.04 4.94 -9.67
CA GLU A 216 25.08 5.68 -8.94
C GLU A 216 24.42 6.85 -8.19
N TRP A 217 24.54 6.83 -6.85
CA TRP A 217 23.98 7.86 -5.99
C TRP A 217 25.01 8.94 -5.69
N GLU A 218 24.64 10.21 -5.86
CA GLU A 218 25.49 11.36 -5.60
C GLU A 218 24.73 12.44 -4.83
N GLY A 219 25.39 13.11 -3.90
CA GLY A 219 24.79 14.12 -3.03
C GLY A 219 24.19 13.50 -1.76
N LYS A 220 23.43 14.32 -1.01
CA LYS A 220 22.71 13.90 0.21
C LYS A 220 21.45 14.73 0.40
N GLY A 221 20.44 14.14 1.04
CA GLY A 221 19.18 14.81 1.36
C GLY A 221 18.48 15.32 0.10
N LEU A 222 18.05 16.57 0.07
CA LEU A 222 17.33 17.15 -1.08
C LEU A 222 18.19 17.31 -2.35
N GLU A 223 19.51 17.35 -2.22
CA GLU A 223 20.44 17.44 -3.35
C GLU A 223 20.87 16.06 -3.88
N GLU A 224 20.35 14.98 -3.29
CA GLU A 224 20.71 13.64 -3.73
C GLU A 224 20.07 13.29 -5.07
N THR A 225 20.87 12.66 -5.92
CA THR A 225 20.46 12.21 -7.27
C THR A 225 20.88 10.78 -7.53
N GLY A 226 20.03 10.03 -8.22
CA GLY A 226 20.37 8.73 -8.79
C GLY A 226 20.67 8.86 -10.27
N LYS A 227 21.82 8.36 -10.69
CA LYS A 227 22.31 8.40 -12.08
C LYS A 227 22.45 6.99 -12.65
N ARG A 228 22.19 6.87 -13.93
CA ARG A 228 22.61 5.70 -14.70
C ARG A 228 24.13 5.72 -14.89
N THR A 229 24.72 4.57 -15.18
CA THR A 229 26.16 4.45 -15.56
C THR A 229 26.55 5.30 -16.78
N THR A 230 25.56 5.76 -17.54
CA THR A 230 25.73 6.73 -18.65
C THR A 230 25.91 8.18 -18.19
N GLY A 231 25.74 8.46 -16.88
CA GLY A 231 25.77 9.81 -16.30
C GLY A 231 24.41 10.53 -16.30
N GLU A 232 23.38 9.95 -16.89
CA GLU A 232 22.04 10.53 -16.93
C GLU A 232 21.37 10.48 -15.56
N VAL A 233 20.86 11.61 -15.05
CA VAL A 233 20.10 11.69 -13.79
C VAL A 233 18.69 11.20 -14.03
N VAL A 234 18.30 10.12 -13.36
CA VAL A 234 16.98 9.50 -13.48
C VAL A 234 16.15 9.54 -12.20
N VAL A 235 16.76 9.85 -11.05
CA VAL A 235 16.08 10.03 -9.77
C VAL A 235 16.51 11.33 -9.11
N ARG A 236 15.56 12.06 -8.54
CA ARG A 236 15.77 13.26 -7.72
C ARG A 236 14.91 13.20 -6.47
N ILE A 237 15.38 13.83 -5.40
CA ILE A 237 14.62 13.99 -4.18
C ILE A 237 13.79 15.28 -4.26
N ASP A 238 12.51 15.18 -3.86
CA ASP A 238 11.55 16.29 -3.90
C ASP A 238 10.86 16.43 -2.55
N PRO A 239 10.94 17.58 -1.87
CA PRO A 239 10.36 17.80 -0.55
C PRO A 239 8.84 17.63 -0.50
N ARG A 240 8.13 17.74 -1.62
CA ARG A 240 6.67 17.52 -1.68
C ARG A 240 6.24 16.10 -1.29
N TYR A 241 7.15 15.13 -1.40
CA TYR A 241 6.88 13.72 -1.10
C TYR A 241 7.30 13.30 0.32
N PHE A 242 7.80 14.23 1.13
CA PHE A 242 8.05 13.97 2.55
C PHE A 242 6.73 14.07 3.33
N ARG A 243 6.53 13.14 4.25
CA ARG A 243 5.34 13.13 5.10
C ARG A 243 5.57 14.02 6.33
N PRO A 244 4.53 14.69 6.86
CA PRO A 244 4.63 15.46 8.10
C PRO A 244 5.10 14.63 9.30
N ALA A 245 4.80 13.33 9.30
CA ALA A 245 5.30 12.37 10.28
C ALA A 245 5.67 11.08 9.55
N GLU A 246 6.95 10.82 9.40
CA GLU A 246 7.45 9.65 8.67
C GLU A 246 7.46 8.41 9.57
N VAL A 247 7.29 7.26 8.92
CA VAL A 247 7.52 5.93 9.48
C VAL A 247 8.78 5.40 8.82
N GLU A 248 9.88 5.40 9.56
CA GLU A 248 11.20 5.06 9.01
C GLU A 248 11.33 3.57 8.70
N THR A 249 10.72 2.72 9.52
CA THR A 249 10.83 1.26 9.42
C THR A 249 9.51 0.57 9.68
N LEU A 250 9.19 -0.44 8.86
CA LEU A 250 8.09 -1.37 9.07
C LEU A 250 8.59 -2.77 8.70
N LEU A 251 8.66 -3.65 9.70
CA LEU A 251 9.00 -5.07 9.53
C LEU A 251 8.02 -5.90 10.35
N GLY A 252 7.39 -6.89 9.72
CA GLY A 252 6.43 -7.78 10.35
C GLY A 252 7.02 -9.14 10.71
N ASP A 253 6.49 -9.76 11.77
CA ASP A 253 6.75 -11.15 12.11
C ASP A 253 5.55 -12.03 11.73
N PRO A 254 5.63 -12.82 10.63
CA PRO A 254 4.56 -13.71 10.20
C PRO A 254 4.53 -15.06 10.92
N ALA A 255 5.27 -15.24 12.03
CA ALA A 255 5.43 -16.54 12.70
C ALA A 255 4.08 -17.19 13.07
N LYS A 256 3.13 -16.42 13.58
CA LYS A 256 1.78 -16.92 13.92
C LYS A 256 1.01 -17.43 12.69
N ALA A 257 1.10 -16.71 11.57
CA ALA A 257 0.47 -17.12 10.31
C ALA A 257 1.04 -18.45 9.79
N LYS A 258 2.35 -18.61 9.89
CA LYS A 258 3.04 -19.85 9.54
C LYS A 258 2.65 -21.01 10.47
N GLU A 259 2.68 -20.76 11.77
CA GLU A 259 2.41 -21.80 12.77
C GLU A 259 0.96 -22.30 12.72
N LYS A 260 -0.01 -21.38 12.69
CA LYS A 260 -1.44 -21.72 12.80
C LYS A 260 -2.10 -22.06 11.47
N LEU A 261 -1.72 -21.39 10.40
CA LEU A 261 -2.36 -21.52 9.09
C LEU A 261 -1.45 -22.11 8.01
N GLY A 262 -0.22 -22.47 8.34
CA GLY A 262 0.75 -23.02 7.38
C GLY A 262 1.08 -22.05 6.25
N TRP A 263 0.82 -20.74 6.45
CA TRP A 263 1.06 -19.74 5.43
C TRP A 263 2.47 -19.16 5.50
N THR A 264 3.11 -19.10 4.34
CA THR A 264 4.36 -18.36 4.12
C THR A 264 4.31 -17.68 2.77
N PRO A 265 4.80 -16.43 2.63
CA PRO A 265 4.90 -15.79 1.33
C PRO A 265 5.87 -16.58 0.44
N THR A 266 5.55 -16.71 -0.83
CA THR A 266 6.31 -17.50 -1.80
C THR A 266 7.06 -16.66 -2.80
N THR A 267 6.61 -15.43 -3.04
CA THR A 267 7.19 -14.51 -4.04
C THR A 267 8.29 -13.66 -3.41
N THR A 268 9.48 -13.67 -4.00
CA THR A 268 10.60 -12.82 -3.59
C THR A 268 10.41 -11.37 -4.03
N LEU A 269 11.16 -10.44 -3.44
CA LEU A 269 11.13 -9.04 -3.85
C LEU A 269 11.61 -8.87 -5.29
N GLU A 270 12.62 -9.60 -5.69
CA GLU A 270 13.19 -9.60 -7.05
C GLU A 270 12.14 -10.05 -8.08
N GLU A 271 11.43 -11.14 -7.81
CA GLU A 271 10.34 -11.63 -8.67
C GLU A 271 9.19 -10.63 -8.76
N LEU A 272 8.79 -10.02 -7.63
CA LEU A 272 7.78 -8.98 -7.58
C LEU A 272 8.17 -7.76 -8.43
N VAL A 273 9.39 -7.27 -8.28
CA VAL A 273 9.90 -6.13 -9.05
C VAL A 273 9.96 -6.45 -10.54
N ALA A 274 10.44 -7.64 -10.90
CA ALA A 274 10.50 -8.09 -12.29
C ALA A 274 9.11 -8.12 -12.95
N GLU A 275 8.10 -8.68 -12.26
CA GLU A 275 6.71 -8.72 -12.74
C GLU A 275 6.14 -7.31 -12.95
N MET A 276 6.33 -6.42 -11.98
CA MET A 276 5.85 -5.04 -12.06
C MET A 276 6.53 -4.26 -13.19
N VAL A 277 7.85 -4.34 -13.29
CA VAL A 277 8.63 -3.67 -14.34
C VAL A 277 8.27 -4.18 -15.74
N ALA A 278 8.10 -5.50 -15.91
CA ALA A 278 7.71 -6.08 -17.19
C ALA A 278 6.39 -5.50 -17.70
N THR A 279 5.39 -5.41 -16.82
CA THR A 279 4.09 -4.84 -17.16
C THR A 279 4.19 -3.35 -17.48
N ASP A 280 4.84 -2.56 -16.63
CA ASP A 280 4.95 -1.12 -16.82
C ASP A 280 5.80 -0.75 -18.05
N LYS A 281 6.79 -1.57 -18.40
CA LYS A 281 7.59 -1.41 -19.61
C LYS A 281 6.73 -1.57 -20.89
N GLU A 282 5.87 -2.57 -20.94
CA GLU A 282 4.95 -2.74 -22.07
C GLU A 282 3.90 -1.63 -22.16
N GLU A 283 3.38 -1.16 -21.02
CA GLU A 283 2.48 -0.01 -20.97
C GLU A 283 3.17 1.27 -21.45
N ALA A 284 4.36 1.58 -20.95
CA ALA A 284 5.13 2.76 -21.35
C ALA A 284 5.49 2.73 -22.86
N LYS A 285 5.85 1.57 -23.39
CA LYS A 285 6.10 1.38 -24.81
C LYS A 285 4.85 1.67 -25.66
N LYS A 286 3.70 1.18 -25.23
CA LYS A 286 2.40 1.45 -25.88
C LYS A 286 2.07 2.95 -25.84
N GLU A 287 2.23 3.59 -24.70
CA GLU A 287 1.97 5.02 -24.54
C GLU A 287 2.91 5.88 -25.40
N ALA A 288 4.21 5.55 -25.44
CA ALA A 288 5.19 6.21 -26.29
C ALA A 288 4.82 6.11 -27.79
N TYR A 289 4.36 4.91 -28.21
CA TYR A 289 3.91 4.72 -29.58
C TYR A 289 2.66 5.53 -29.92
N LEU A 290 1.68 5.57 -29.02
CA LEU A 290 0.45 6.37 -29.21
C LEU A 290 0.79 7.86 -29.30
N LYS A 291 1.67 8.36 -28.41
CA LYS A 291 2.14 9.75 -28.42
C LYS A 291 2.87 10.09 -29.72
N LEU A 292 3.72 9.19 -30.22
CA LEU A 292 4.40 9.36 -31.50
C LEU A 292 3.43 9.46 -32.69
N LYS A 293 2.27 8.79 -32.59
CA LYS A 293 1.20 8.85 -33.60
C LYS A 293 0.24 10.04 -33.44
N GLY A 294 0.50 10.93 -32.47
CA GLY A 294 -0.29 12.14 -32.25
C GLY A 294 -1.57 11.92 -31.42
N PHE A 295 -1.72 10.78 -30.78
CA PHE A 295 -2.81 10.54 -29.82
C PHE A 295 -2.50 11.20 -28.47
N ASN A 296 -3.53 11.72 -27.81
CA ASN A 296 -3.43 12.13 -26.41
C ASN A 296 -3.33 10.88 -25.53
N VAL A 297 -2.25 10.80 -24.76
CA VAL A 297 -2.05 9.76 -23.76
C VAL A 297 -2.35 10.39 -22.39
N VAL A 298 -3.06 9.67 -21.54
CA VAL A 298 -3.30 10.08 -20.17
C VAL A 298 -1.93 10.11 -19.48
N GLY A 299 -1.49 11.31 -19.07
CA GLY A 299 -0.21 11.47 -18.39
C GLY A 299 -0.19 10.81 -17.02
N SER A 300 0.99 10.79 -16.38
CA SER A 300 1.14 10.35 -15.00
C SER A 300 0.13 11.04 -14.09
N MET A 301 -0.45 10.32 -13.11
CA MET A 301 -1.31 10.91 -12.09
C MET A 301 -0.56 11.91 -11.18
N GLU A 302 0.75 11.83 -11.15
CA GLU A 302 1.61 12.79 -10.48
C GLU A 302 2.24 13.74 -11.51
N ASN A 303 2.06 15.05 -11.30
CA ASN A 303 2.75 16.06 -12.08
C ASN A 303 4.12 16.32 -11.45
N PRO A 304 5.22 15.80 -12.01
CA PRO A 304 6.56 16.16 -11.55
C PRO A 304 6.77 17.67 -11.71
N PRO A 305 7.65 18.31 -10.90
CA PRO A 305 7.94 19.73 -11.05
C PRO A 305 8.51 19.99 -12.46
N THR A 306 7.88 20.89 -13.18
CA THR A 306 8.32 21.29 -14.53
C THR A 306 9.63 22.09 -14.51
N ASN A 307 10.04 22.57 -13.32
CA ASN A 307 11.27 23.31 -13.11
C ASN A 307 12.01 22.82 -11.84
N PRO A 308 13.22 22.23 -11.97
CA PRO A 308 14.02 21.80 -10.81
C PRO A 308 14.37 22.95 -9.83
N ASP A 309 14.43 24.19 -10.31
CA ASP A 309 14.73 25.36 -9.45
C ASP A 309 13.52 25.80 -8.61
N ALA A 310 12.30 25.45 -8.98
CA ALA A 310 11.11 25.69 -8.17
C ALA A 310 11.11 24.86 -6.87
N VAL A 311 11.80 23.72 -6.85
CA VAL A 311 12.01 22.88 -5.68
C VAL A 311 12.90 23.56 -4.64
N LYS A 312 13.91 24.31 -5.08
CA LYS A 312 14.81 25.09 -4.20
C LYS A 312 14.08 26.24 -3.51
N ALA A 313 13.12 26.86 -4.18
CA ALA A 313 12.35 27.99 -3.65
C ALA A 313 11.31 27.55 -2.59
N ALA A 314 10.80 26.32 -2.66
CA ALA A 314 9.83 25.78 -1.70
C ALA A 314 10.50 25.33 -0.38
N GLY A 315 11.76 24.85 -0.42
CA GLY A 315 12.54 24.45 0.76
C GLY A 315 13.20 25.60 1.53
N ALA A 316 13.10 26.84 1.05
CA ALA A 316 13.69 28.02 1.68
C ALA A 316 12.73 28.78 2.61
N LYS A 317 11.57 28.18 2.94
CA LYS A 317 10.61 28.73 3.93
C LYS A 317 10.51 27.77 5.11
N GLU A 318 11.58 27.74 5.90
CA GLU A 318 11.56 27.40 7.32
C GLU A 318 11.99 28.63 8.12
#